data_87d22eb12ebd274926d44067de16a2e9
#
_entry.id   87d22eb12ebd274926d44067de16a2e9
#
_cell.length_a   1.000
_cell.length_b   1.000
_cell.length_c   1.000
_cell.angle_alpha   90.00
_cell.angle_beta   90.00
_cell.angle_gamma   90.00
#
_symmetry.space_group_name_H-M   'P 1'
#
loop_
_entity.id
_entity.type
_entity.pdbx_description
1 polymer ?
#
loop_
_entity_poly.entity_id
_entity_poly.type
_entity_poly.pdbx_seq_one_letter_code
_entity_poly.pdbx_strand_id
1 'polypeptide(L)'
;MSQIDKEIGSKIKEYRNKLGLQAKKLAEQVGISPSYLNLIESGKRKIDGDILLKISQELRIDFTDISTDLDKQINNSKMAIANFSSKKNVNDLNLKIGPKIRAFRRRLGIQANKLAEELGISPSYLNLIESSKRRIDGDLVLKVCKVLKINLSDLTSRSDLNLENNISELLSDELFEDLDILGPEVKDLVNSNPKIAKALIKLGDNFKQKDIEIVNKVENISGKIIDSRKAAFPGEVVSDFLQENKNFFPKLENFANNIFEEVKQNNRTRYIALCDFLKSKYNIKVIDIIPEEKKPFSKIFKIESRELLLSDYLSLETKKLHAAAQIAQEGASKDIDEYLSTFTFPTKESKKLTRVALLNYCGAAILMPYKLFHKECKVLKYDLELLQNTFATSFEQVAHRVTCLQDPELPGLPFHFLRVDVAGNISKRFSLSGIEIPRYGGACPRWNVYSAFSRPGVIQAAVSKMTNGEKYVCIAKTVEKGVGRYGQKKSMLSIGLGCEAKYAKEFVYTENLDLYDKKSELPIGVSCRTCDRLDCSQRAFPPLHKKFDVDLNSRGVSVYVSD
;
A
#
# COMPACT_ATOMS: atom_id res chain seq x y z
N MET A 1 -29.97 16.29 27.68
CA MET A 1 -28.85 16.68 26.79
C MET A 1 -27.74 17.21 27.66
N SER A 2 -26.53 16.77 27.38
CA SER A 2 -25.38 17.11 28.23
C SER A 2 -24.93 18.56 27.97
N GLN A 3 -24.25 19.16 28.94
CA GLN A 3 -23.64 20.48 28.79
C GLN A 3 -22.60 20.46 27.70
N ILE A 4 -21.95 19.33 27.49
CA ILE A 4 -20.95 19.05 26.44
C ILE A 4 -21.54 19.17 25.02
N ASP A 5 -22.76 18.66 24.78
CA ASP A 5 -23.44 18.79 23.48
C ASP A 5 -23.68 20.26 23.09
N LYS A 6 -23.99 21.11 24.08
CA LYS A 6 -24.19 22.54 23.86
C LYS A 6 -22.88 23.27 23.55
N GLU A 7 -21.80 22.91 24.24
CA GLU A 7 -20.48 23.49 24.04
C GLU A 7 -19.92 23.13 22.67
N ILE A 8 -20.01 21.85 22.28
CA ILE A 8 -19.59 21.36 20.94
C ILE A 8 -20.36 22.10 19.84
N GLY A 9 -21.69 22.16 19.94
CA GLY A 9 -22.55 22.86 18.97
C GLY A 9 -22.23 24.35 18.85
N SER A 10 -22.01 25.03 19.98
CA SER A 10 -21.64 26.44 20.01
C SER A 10 -20.28 26.70 19.32
N LYS A 11 -19.29 25.88 19.58
CA LYS A 11 -17.96 25.99 18.95
C LYS A 11 -18.00 25.72 17.43
N ILE A 12 -18.73 24.70 17.00
CA ILE A 12 -18.94 24.44 15.57
C ILE A 12 -19.49 25.68 14.87
N LYS A 13 -20.51 26.32 15.47
CA LYS A 13 -21.11 27.56 14.96
C LYS A 13 -20.10 28.71 14.90
N GLU A 14 -19.29 28.87 15.95
CA GLU A 14 -18.27 29.91 16.03
C GLU A 14 -17.22 29.76 14.92
N TYR A 15 -16.64 28.55 14.75
CA TYR A 15 -15.65 28.29 13.73
C TYR A 15 -16.22 28.41 12.30
N ARG A 16 -17.45 27.91 12.07
CA ARG A 16 -18.13 28.11 10.79
C ARG A 16 -18.27 29.59 10.44
N ASN A 17 -18.68 30.41 11.42
CA ASN A 17 -18.82 31.85 11.23
C ASN A 17 -17.47 32.55 10.99
N LYS A 18 -16.41 32.16 11.71
CA LYS A 18 -15.04 32.66 11.48
C LYS A 18 -14.54 32.41 10.07
N LEU A 19 -14.95 31.28 9.47
CA LEU A 19 -14.60 30.91 8.09
C LEU A 19 -15.58 31.49 7.05
N GLY A 20 -16.58 32.29 7.46
CA GLY A 20 -17.56 32.88 6.56
C GLY A 20 -18.47 31.86 5.85
N LEU A 21 -18.56 30.62 6.36
CA LEU A 21 -19.34 29.55 5.73
C LEU A 21 -20.82 29.64 6.14
N GLN A 22 -21.71 29.58 5.13
CA GLN A 22 -23.14 29.47 5.38
C GLN A 22 -23.49 28.07 5.90
N ALA A 23 -24.42 27.98 6.85
CA ALA A 23 -24.86 26.70 7.42
C ALA A 23 -25.37 25.71 6.35
N LYS A 24 -26.06 26.21 5.32
CA LYS A 24 -26.51 25.40 4.18
C LYS A 24 -25.34 24.74 3.46
N LYS A 25 -24.27 25.48 3.17
CA LYS A 25 -23.09 24.99 2.47
C LYS A 25 -22.31 23.96 3.28
N LEU A 26 -22.13 24.20 4.59
CA LEU A 26 -21.48 23.23 5.47
C LEU A 26 -22.31 21.94 5.59
N ALA A 27 -23.65 22.06 5.69
CA ALA A 27 -24.53 20.91 5.76
C ALA A 27 -24.46 20.04 4.50
N GLU A 28 -24.42 20.64 3.30
CA GLU A 28 -24.24 19.95 2.03
C GLU A 28 -22.87 19.22 1.96
N GLN A 29 -21.80 19.87 2.39
CA GLN A 29 -20.44 19.29 2.39
C GLN A 29 -20.33 18.08 3.33
N VAL A 30 -21.00 18.15 4.49
CA VAL A 30 -21.00 17.09 5.51
C VAL A 30 -22.03 15.99 5.21
N GLY A 31 -22.94 16.21 4.25
CA GLY A 31 -23.99 15.26 3.86
C GLY A 31 -25.15 15.16 4.86
N ILE A 32 -25.53 16.27 5.48
CA ILE A 32 -26.67 16.38 6.40
C ILE A 32 -27.64 17.50 5.96
N SER A 33 -28.86 17.49 6.50
CA SER A 33 -29.79 18.59 6.22
C SER A 33 -29.39 19.87 6.97
N PRO A 34 -29.63 21.07 6.40
CA PRO A 34 -29.36 22.34 7.08
C PRO A 34 -30.11 22.46 8.42
N SER A 35 -31.32 21.93 8.49
CA SER A 35 -32.11 21.90 9.73
C SER A 35 -31.46 21.03 10.82
N TYR A 36 -30.85 19.90 10.41
CA TYR A 36 -30.13 19.02 11.32
C TYR A 36 -28.85 19.70 11.86
N LEU A 37 -28.09 20.39 11.00
CA LEU A 37 -26.92 21.16 11.42
C LEU A 37 -27.31 22.28 12.41
N ASN A 38 -28.38 23.00 12.14
CA ASN A 38 -28.88 24.04 13.07
C ASN A 38 -29.27 23.48 14.43
N LEU A 39 -29.84 22.28 14.50
CA LEU A 39 -30.16 21.60 15.77
C LEU A 39 -28.88 21.21 16.54
N ILE A 40 -27.82 20.80 15.82
CA ILE A 40 -26.51 20.51 16.41
C ILE A 40 -25.89 21.81 16.94
N GLU A 41 -25.80 22.87 16.12
CA GLU A 41 -25.20 24.15 16.49
C GLU A 41 -25.92 24.83 17.67
N SER A 42 -27.23 24.59 17.80
CA SER A 42 -28.01 25.10 18.95
C SER A 42 -27.97 24.16 20.17
N GLY A 43 -27.23 23.05 20.09
CA GLY A 43 -27.15 22.06 21.15
C GLY A 43 -28.48 21.37 21.46
N LYS A 44 -29.45 21.40 20.56
CA LYS A 44 -30.75 20.73 20.69
C LYS A 44 -30.77 19.29 20.19
N ARG A 45 -29.69 18.84 19.57
CA ARG A 45 -29.51 17.45 19.09
C ARG A 45 -28.08 17.00 19.31
N LYS A 46 -27.92 15.77 19.77
CA LYS A 46 -26.62 15.13 19.88
C LYS A 46 -25.98 14.97 18.49
N ILE A 47 -24.68 15.23 18.39
CA ILE A 47 -23.91 15.01 17.20
C ILE A 47 -23.39 13.57 17.16
N ASP A 48 -23.53 12.92 16.03
CA ASP A 48 -22.90 11.62 15.76
C ASP A 48 -21.39 11.82 15.58
N GLY A 49 -20.58 10.87 16.07
CA GLY A 49 -19.12 10.94 15.99
C GLY A 49 -18.58 11.10 14.57
N ASP A 50 -19.26 10.51 13.58
CA ASP A 50 -18.93 10.66 12.17
C ASP A 50 -19.21 12.06 11.64
N ILE A 51 -20.34 12.61 12.01
CA ILE A 51 -20.75 13.96 11.60
C ILE A 51 -19.81 14.98 12.24
N LEU A 52 -19.41 14.78 13.49
CA LEU A 52 -18.46 15.64 14.18
C LEU A 52 -17.07 15.61 13.49
N LEU A 53 -16.59 14.43 13.10
CA LEU A 53 -15.35 14.29 12.36
C LEU A 53 -15.42 14.96 10.98
N LYS A 54 -16.53 14.84 10.25
CA LYS A 54 -16.74 15.54 8.98
C LYS A 54 -16.74 17.05 9.15
N ILE A 55 -17.43 17.54 10.16
CA ILE A 55 -17.49 18.98 10.45
C ILE A 55 -16.11 19.52 10.80
N SER A 56 -15.33 18.83 11.64
CA SER A 56 -13.98 19.27 12.00
C SER A 56 -13.04 19.30 10.79
N GLN A 57 -13.18 18.35 9.85
CA GLN A 57 -12.42 18.32 8.60
C GLN A 57 -12.77 19.49 7.66
N GLU A 58 -14.06 19.75 7.46
CA GLU A 58 -14.53 20.84 6.59
C GLU A 58 -14.20 22.22 7.16
N LEU A 59 -14.25 22.37 8.48
CA LEU A 59 -13.89 23.61 9.18
C LEU A 59 -12.38 23.76 9.38
N ARG A 60 -11.57 22.73 9.06
CA ARG A 60 -10.10 22.69 9.26
C ARG A 60 -9.67 22.99 10.68
N ILE A 61 -10.42 22.49 11.66
CA ILE A 61 -10.16 22.68 13.08
C ILE A 61 -9.74 21.37 13.71
N ASP A 62 -8.83 21.46 14.69
CA ASP A 62 -8.45 20.30 15.47
C ASP A 62 -9.65 19.88 16.35
N PHE A 63 -9.84 18.57 16.47
CA PHE A 63 -10.91 18.01 17.30
C PHE A 63 -10.78 18.46 18.76
N THR A 64 -9.57 18.72 19.23
CA THR A 64 -9.25 19.24 20.55
C THR A 64 -9.75 20.67 20.74
N ASP A 65 -9.85 21.48 19.69
CA ASP A 65 -10.36 22.86 19.75
C ASP A 65 -11.88 22.90 19.94
N ILE A 66 -12.57 21.81 19.64
CA ILE A 66 -14.02 21.68 19.83
C ILE A 66 -14.38 21.22 21.26
N SER A 67 -13.46 20.55 21.99
CA SER A 67 -13.67 20.05 23.35
C SER A 67 -12.87 20.85 24.39
N THR A 68 -13.55 21.52 25.33
CA THR A 68 -12.94 22.53 26.24
C THR A 68 -12.26 21.98 27.47
N ASP A 69 -12.52 20.77 27.93
CA ASP A 69 -12.03 20.26 29.23
C ASP A 69 -10.98 19.17 29.19
N LEU A 70 -10.58 18.74 27.99
CA LEU A 70 -9.56 17.68 27.80
C LEU A 70 -8.15 18.21 27.53
N ASP A 71 -7.98 19.53 27.37
CA ASP A 71 -6.79 20.14 26.79
C ASP A 71 -5.53 20.15 27.64
N LYS A 72 -5.61 19.82 28.91
CA LYS A 72 -4.41 19.84 29.78
C LYS A 72 -3.58 18.55 29.78
N GLN A 73 -4.07 17.46 29.17
CA GLN A 73 -3.37 16.17 29.16
C GLN A 73 -2.98 15.61 27.78
N ILE A 74 -3.39 16.26 26.67
CA ILE A 74 -3.21 15.71 25.30
C ILE A 74 -2.10 16.42 24.49
N ASN A 75 -1.27 17.24 25.09
CA ASN A 75 -0.21 18.00 24.40
C ASN A 75 0.87 17.16 23.68
N ASN A 76 0.82 15.83 23.74
CA ASN A 76 1.75 14.94 23.04
C ASN A 76 1.20 14.31 21.73
N SER A 77 0.00 14.68 21.31
CA SER A 77 -0.66 14.07 20.12
C SER A 77 -0.65 14.95 18.86
N LYS A 78 0.03 16.09 18.86
CA LYS A 78 0.04 17.04 17.73
C LYS A 78 0.60 16.49 16.42
N MET A 79 1.40 15.42 16.45
CA MET A 79 1.97 14.81 15.23
C MET A 79 1.04 13.80 14.53
N ALA A 80 0.07 13.21 15.23
CA ALA A 80 -0.82 12.20 14.64
C ALA A 80 -1.98 12.80 13.84
N ILE A 81 -2.40 14.03 14.16
CA ILE A 81 -3.58 14.69 13.57
C ILE A 81 -3.22 15.44 12.27
N ALA A 82 -2.00 15.93 12.11
CA ALA A 82 -1.52 16.55 10.86
C ALA A 82 -1.58 15.60 9.65
N ASN A 83 -1.48 14.28 9.87
CA ASN A 83 -1.59 13.26 8.82
C ASN A 83 -3.03 12.91 8.43
N PHE A 84 -4.04 13.44 9.14
CA PHE A 84 -5.46 13.21 8.87
C PHE A 84 -6.10 14.29 7.97
N SER A 85 -5.40 15.39 7.70
CA SER A 85 -5.94 16.56 6.96
C SER A 85 -6.11 16.37 5.45
N SER A 86 -5.74 15.22 4.88
CA SER A 86 -5.97 14.95 3.46
C SER A 86 -7.17 14.05 3.24
N LYS A 87 -8.29 14.66 2.86
CA LYS A 87 -9.48 14.11 2.17
C LYS A 87 -9.60 12.58 2.16
N LYS A 88 -10.29 11.98 3.14
CA LYS A 88 -10.77 10.59 3.04
C LYS A 88 -12.19 10.43 3.55
N ASN A 89 -12.99 9.69 2.79
CA ASN A 89 -14.39 9.38 3.05
C ASN A 89 -14.62 8.73 4.43
N VAL A 90 -15.48 9.34 5.22
CA VAL A 90 -15.82 8.99 6.60
C VAL A 90 -16.80 7.82 6.72
N ASN A 91 -17.36 7.34 5.61
CA ASN A 91 -18.33 6.23 5.63
C ASN A 91 -17.75 4.88 6.10
N ASP A 92 -16.42 4.69 6.04
CA ASP A 92 -15.74 3.44 6.44
C ASP A 92 -15.28 3.40 7.90
N LEU A 93 -15.26 4.53 8.60
CA LEU A 93 -14.80 4.59 10.00
C LEU A 93 -15.77 3.96 11.00
N ASN A 94 -17.06 3.93 10.68
CA ASN A 94 -18.12 3.49 11.59
C ASN A 94 -18.13 2.00 11.93
N LEU A 95 -17.61 1.17 11.06
CA LEU A 95 -17.74 -0.29 11.20
C LEU A 95 -16.78 -0.92 12.20
N LYS A 96 -15.79 -0.18 12.74
CA LYS A 96 -14.68 -0.80 13.49
C LYS A 96 -14.38 -0.20 14.88
N ILE A 97 -15.05 0.87 15.31
CA ILE A 97 -14.81 1.48 16.62
C ILE A 97 -15.28 0.55 17.77
N GLY A 98 -16.44 -0.06 17.62
CA GLY A 98 -17.01 -0.94 18.64
C GLY A 98 -16.13 -2.16 18.98
N PRO A 99 -15.72 -2.97 18.01
CA PRO A 99 -14.78 -4.08 18.23
C PRO A 99 -13.45 -3.64 18.86
N LYS A 100 -12.94 -2.46 18.50
CA LYS A 100 -11.72 -1.94 19.12
C LYS A 100 -11.91 -1.55 20.58
N ILE A 101 -13.04 -0.94 20.93
CA ILE A 101 -13.40 -0.67 22.33
C ILE A 101 -13.39 -1.98 23.13
N ARG A 102 -14.02 -3.03 22.59
CA ARG A 102 -14.04 -4.37 23.20
C ARG A 102 -12.64 -4.93 23.38
N ALA A 103 -11.78 -4.80 22.37
CA ALA A 103 -10.40 -5.27 22.41
C ALA A 103 -9.57 -4.53 23.47
N PHE A 104 -9.65 -3.20 23.54
CA PHE A 104 -8.95 -2.41 24.55
C PHE A 104 -9.46 -2.72 25.96
N ARG A 105 -10.78 -2.82 26.15
CA ARG A 105 -11.38 -3.20 27.42
C ARG A 105 -10.86 -4.56 27.91
N ARG A 106 -10.87 -5.58 27.06
CA ARG A 106 -10.35 -6.92 27.37
C ARG A 106 -8.86 -6.90 27.70
N ARG A 107 -8.07 -6.16 26.93
CA ARG A 107 -6.63 -6.00 27.15
C ARG A 107 -6.30 -5.39 28.51
N LEU A 108 -7.15 -4.48 28.98
CA LEU A 108 -7.02 -3.84 30.29
C LEU A 108 -7.66 -4.66 31.45
N GLY A 109 -8.23 -5.84 31.14
CA GLY A 109 -8.88 -6.69 32.12
C GLY A 109 -10.18 -6.12 32.70
N ILE A 110 -10.78 -5.09 32.05
CA ILE A 110 -11.98 -4.42 32.53
C ILE A 110 -13.21 -5.24 32.13
N GLN A 111 -14.08 -5.57 33.09
CA GLN A 111 -15.36 -6.24 32.81
C GLN A 111 -16.33 -5.28 32.11
N ALA A 112 -17.21 -5.82 31.23
CA ALA A 112 -18.16 -5.00 30.47
C ALA A 112 -19.09 -4.18 31.37
N ASN A 113 -19.56 -4.77 32.47
CA ASN A 113 -20.42 -4.11 33.44
C ASN A 113 -19.72 -2.90 34.08
N LYS A 114 -18.43 -3.06 34.46
CA LYS A 114 -17.64 -1.99 35.06
C LYS A 114 -17.40 -0.84 34.08
N LEU A 115 -17.04 -1.14 32.83
CA LEU A 115 -16.88 -0.11 31.81
C LEU A 115 -18.19 0.61 31.52
N ALA A 116 -19.31 -0.11 31.45
CA ALA A 116 -20.63 0.48 31.24
C ALA A 116 -21.01 1.43 32.34
N GLU A 117 -20.76 1.07 33.60
CA GLU A 117 -20.97 1.91 34.77
C GLU A 117 -20.14 3.20 34.73
N GLU A 118 -18.82 3.09 34.43
CA GLU A 118 -17.92 4.25 34.31
C GLU A 118 -18.31 5.19 33.16
N LEU A 119 -18.88 4.63 32.08
CA LEU A 119 -19.39 5.40 30.93
C LEU A 119 -20.79 5.98 31.16
N GLY A 120 -21.52 5.58 32.22
CA GLY A 120 -22.90 5.97 32.49
C GLY A 120 -23.89 5.40 31.47
N ILE A 121 -23.68 4.16 30.98
CA ILE A 121 -24.55 3.47 30.02
C ILE A 121 -24.92 2.07 30.53
N SER A 122 -25.97 1.46 29.97
CA SER A 122 -26.30 0.08 30.31
C SER A 122 -25.32 -0.92 29.72
N PRO A 123 -25.03 -2.06 30.39
CA PRO A 123 -24.17 -3.14 29.82
C PRO A 123 -24.69 -3.66 28.48
N SER A 124 -25.99 -3.75 28.30
CA SER A 124 -26.63 -4.16 27.05
C SER A 124 -26.34 -3.16 25.92
N TYR A 125 -26.36 -1.86 26.23
CA TYR A 125 -26.02 -0.81 25.26
C TYR A 125 -24.55 -0.85 24.87
N LEU A 126 -23.64 -1.07 25.82
CA LEU A 126 -22.22 -1.26 25.56
C LEU A 126 -21.98 -2.48 24.64
N ASN A 127 -22.65 -3.61 24.90
CA ASN A 127 -22.54 -4.81 24.06
C ASN A 127 -23.02 -4.56 22.62
N LEU A 128 -24.07 -3.78 22.42
CA LEU A 128 -24.54 -3.39 21.08
C LEU A 128 -23.52 -2.52 20.35
N ILE A 129 -22.85 -1.62 21.04
CA ILE A 129 -21.75 -0.81 20.50
C ILE A 129 -20.54 -1.69 20.18
N GLU A 130 -20.07 -2.52 21.12
CA GLU A 130 -18.91 -3.42 20.95
C GLU A 130 -19.12 -4.44 19.82
N SER A 131 -20.36 -4.83 19.52
CA SER A 131 -20.72 -5.70 18.39
C SER A 131 -21.05 -4.96 17.10
N SER A 132 -20.85 -3.64 17.04
CA SER A 132 -21.19 -2.76 15.90
C SER A 132 -22.66 -2.79 15.47
N LYS A 133 -23.55 -3.27 16.33
CA LYS A 133 -25.01 -3.27 16.11
C LYS A 133 -25.64 -1.90 16.40
N ARG A 134 -24.93 -1.02 17.09
CA ARG A 134 -25.34 0.35 17.35
C ARG A 134 -24.17 1.31 17.22
N ARG A 135 -24.43 2.49 16.64
CA ARG A 135 -23.44 3.55 16.48
C ARG A 135 -23.15 4.20 17.82
N ILE A 136 -21.88 4.58 18.01
CA ILE A 136 -21.44 5.34 19.18
C ILE A 136 -21.47 6.83 18.85
N ASP A 137 -21.96 7.65 19.78
CA ASP A 137 -21.92 9.11 19.64
C ASP A 137 -20.54 9.68 20.02
N GLY A 138 -20.26 10.92 19.56
CA GLY A 138 -18.94 11.55 19.76
C GLY A 138 -18.58 11.78 21.23
N ASP A 139 -19.56 12.12 22.07
CA ASP A 139 -19.36 12.30 23.50
C ASP A 139 -18.96 10.98 24.18
N LEU A 140 -19.63 9.89 23.81
CA LEU A 140 -19.33 8.57 24.35
C LEU A 140 -17.96 8.04 23.86
N VAL A 141 -17.54 8.35 22.61
CA VAL A 141 -16.18 8.03 22.13
C VAL A 141 -15.12 8.71 23.00
N LEU A 142 -15.31 9.99 23.32
CA LEU A 142 -14.38 10.74 24.17
C LEU A 142 -14.32 10.18 25.59
N LYS A 143 -15.48 9.81 26.17
CA LYS A 143 -15.54 9.16 27.47
C LYS A 143 -14.81 7.81 27.47
N VAL A 144 -15.00 7.02 26.42
CA VAL A 144 -14.29 5.73 26.24
C VAL A 144 -12.79 5.95 26.18
N CYS A 145 -12.31 6.91 25.38
CA CYS A 145 -10.88 7.23 25.31
C CYS A 145 -10.32 7.62 26.67
N LYS A 146 -11.07 8.42 27.45
CA LYS A 146 -10.67 8.85 28.79
C LYS A 146 -10.62 7.69 29.79
N VAL A 147 -11.65 6.87 29.83
CA VAL A 147 -11.75 5.71 30.75
C VAL A 147 -10.72 4.65 30.43
N LEU A 148 -10.54 4.32 29.16
CA LEU A 148 -9.56 3.31 28.72
C LEU A 148 -8.13 3.85 28.61
N LYS A 149 -7.92 5.17 28.80
CA LYS A 149 -6.61 5.85 28.64
C LYS A 149 -5.96 5.59 27.28
N ILE A 150 -6.73 5.68 26.21
CA ILE A 150 -6.29 5.47 24.83
C ILE A 150 -6.51 6.73 24.00
N ASN A 151 -5.71 6.90 22.95
CA ASN A 151 -5.88 8.02 22.02
C ASN A 151 -6.97 7.70 20.98
N LEU A 152 -7.62 8.73 20.45
CA LEU A 152 -8.61 8.57 19.38
C LEU A 152 -8.01 7.91 18.13
N SER A 153 -6.73 8.18 17.85
CA SER A 153 -5.96 7.54 16.77
C SER A 153 -5.90 6.01 16.90
N ASP A 154 -5.89 5.48 18.13
CA ASP A 154 -5.86 4.04 18.39
C ASP A 154 -7.18 3.37 17.98
N LEU A 155 -8.30 4.09 18.10
CA LEU A 155 -9.61 3.63 17.65
C LEU A 155 -9.84 3.77 16.14
N THR A 156 -9.08 4.65 15.46
CA THR A 156 -9.30 5.02 14.05
C THR A 156 -8.24 4.48 13.08
N SER A 157 -7.15 3.85 13.56
CA SER A 157 -6.06 3.37 12.72
C SER A 157 -6.47 2.22 11.79
N ARG A 158 -6.06 2.29 10.51
CA ARG A 158 -6.28 1.26 9.46
C ARG A 158 -5.21 0.15 9.46
N SER A 159 -4.22 0.20 10.33
CA SER A 159 -3.05 -0.71 10.30
C SER A 159 -3.39 -2.19 10.54
N ASP A 160 -4.60 -2.48 10.99
CA ASP A 160 -4.97 -3.82 11.44
C ASP A 160 -5.44 -4.75 10.30
N LEU A 161 -5.88 -4.20 9.15
CA LEU A 161 -6.33 -5.03 7.99
C LEU A 161 -5.18 -5.82 7.36
N ASN A 162 -4.04 -5.18 7.13
CA ASN A 162 -2.86 -5.87 6.60
C ASN A 162 -2.36 -6.96 7.56
N LEU A 163 -2.46 -6.71 8.87
CA LEU A 163 -2.07 -7.66 9.89
C LEU A 163 -3.03 -8.85 9.95
N GLU A 164 -4.34 -8.61 9.81
CA GLU A 164 -5.40 -9.62 9.76
C GLU A 164 -5.18 -10.60 8.60
N ASN A 165 -4.87 -10.06 7.41
CA ASN A 165 -4.66 -10.89 6.25
C ASN A 165 -3.34 -11.65 6.27
N ASN A 166 -2.26 -11.03 6.75
CA ASN A 166 -0.99 -11.73 6.93
C ASN A 166 -1.14 -12.91 7.92
N ILE A 167 -1.91 -12.75 9.00
CA ILE A 167 -2.22 -13.84 9.93
C ILE A 167 -3.11 -14.89 9.26
N SER A 168 -4.15 -14.47 8.53
CA SER A 168 -5.00 -15.41 7.80
C SER A 168 -4.20 -16.21 6.76
N GLU A 169 -3.28 -15.56 6.06
CA GLU A 169 -2.39 -16.20 5.10
C GLU A 169 -1.43 -17.19 5.78
N LEU A 170 -0.87 -16.83 6.94
CA LEU A 170 -0.01 -17.71 7.72
C LEU A 170 -0.78 -18.95 8.21
N LEU A 171 -1.96 -18.75 8.78
CA LEU A 171 -2.80 -19.81 9.33
C LEU A 171 -3.49 -20.64 8.24
N SER A 172 -3.33 -20.27 6.97
CA SER A 172 -3.79 -21.04 5.82
C SER A 172 -2.85 -22.17 5.39
N ASP A 173 -1.74 -22.32 6.09
CA ASP A 173 -0.77 -23.39 5.85
C ASP A 173 -1.36 -24.74 6.28
N GLU A 174 -1.03 -25.82 5.57
CA GLU A 174 -1.48 -27.19 5.84
C GLU A 174 -1.21 -27.64 7.29
N LEU A 175 -0.19 -27.06 7.92
CA LEU A 175 0.16 -27.29 9.34
C LEU A 175 -0.95 -26.91 10.33
N PHE A 176 -1.90 -26.08 9.92
CA PHE A 176 -2.96 -25.55 10.79
C PHE A 176 -4.36 -26.02 10.38
N GLU A 177 -4.48 -26.93 9.38
CA GLU A 177 -5.78 -27.38 8.86
C GLU A 177 -6.63 -28.09 9.93
N ASP A 178 -5.99 -28.75 10.88
CA ASP A 178 -6.65 -29.47 11.99
C ASP A 178 -7.19 -28.55 13.10
N LEU A 179 -6.78 -27.28 13.12
CA LEU A 179 -7.17 -26.34 14.17
C LEU A 179 -8.50 -25.61 13.92
N ASP A 180 -9.10 -25.75 12.74
CA ASP A 180 -10.42 -25.19 12.33
C ASP A 180 -10.59 -23.70 12.70
N ILE A 181 -9.52 -22.89 12.50
CA ILE A 181 -9.46 -21.48 12.90
C ILE A 181 -10.37 -20.64 12.02
N LEU A 182 -11.36 -20.00 12.63
CA LEU A 182 -12.34 -19.17 11.93
C LEU A 182 -11.87 -17.71 11.74
N GLY A 183 -12.29 -17.08 10.65
CA GLY A 183 -11.97 -15.67 10.36
C GLY A 183 -12.30 -14.67 11.49
N PRO A 184 -13.41 -14.82 12.25
CA PRO A 184 -13.68 -14.01 13.44
C PRO A 184 -12.62 -14.13 14.54
N GLU A 185 -12.00 -15.30 14.71
CA GLU A 185 -10.95 -15.52 15.73
C GLU A 185 -9.66 -14.82 15.34
N VAL A 186 -9.31 -14.83 14.05
CA VAL A 186 -8.17 -14.04 13.52
C VAL A 186 -8.39 -12.56 13.77
N LYS A 187 -9.60 -12.06 13.51
CA LYS A 187 -9.98 -10.66 13.80
C LYS A 187 -9.85 -10.33 15.27
N ASP A 188 -10.35 -11.20 16.13
CA ASP A 188 -10.26 -11.03 17.57
C ASP A 188 -8.79 -11.05 18.05
N LEU A 189 -7.94 -11.92 17.51
CA LEU A 189 -6.51 -11.97 17.80
C LEU A 189 -5.81 -10.66 17.41
N VAL A 190 -6.00 -10.21 16.18
CA VAL A 190 -5.36 -8.98 15.66
C VAL A 190 -5.82 -7.75 16.42
N ASN A 191 -7.12 -7.65 16.72
CA ASN A 191 -7.68 -6.52 17.46
C ASN A 191 -7.28 -6.53 18.94
N SER A 192 -7.23 -7.71 19.58
CA SER A 192 -6.93 -7.85 21.00
C SER A 192 -5.42 -7.81 21.29
N ASN A 193 -4.61 -8.41 20.42
CA ASN A 193 -3.18 -8.60 20.64
C ASN A 193 -2.34 -8.41 19.36
N PRO A 194 -2.29 -7.20 18.78
CA PRO A 194 -1.57 -6.96 17.52
C PRO A 194 -0.07 -7.26 17.61
N LYS A 195 0.52 -7.17 18.79
CA LYS A 195 1.93 -7.56 19.02
C LYS A 195 2.12 -9.08 18.90
N ILE A 196 1.19 -9.88 19.42
CA ILE A 196 1.23 -11.34 19.30
C ILE A 196 1.02 -11.73 17.83
N ALA A 197 0.06 -11.12 17.14
CA ALA A 197 -0.15 -11.33 15.71
C ALA A 197 1.13 -11.06 14.89
N LYS A 198 1.81 -9.94 15.16
CA LYS A 198 3.12 -9.64 14.53
C LYS A 198 4.21 -10.66 14.89
N ALA A 199 4.21 -11.16 16.11
CA ALA A 199 5.18 -12.18 16.54
C ALA A 199 4.92 -13.52 15.84
N LEU A 200 3.65 -13.92 15.66
CA LEU A 200 3.26 -15.12 14.92
C LEU A 200 3.67 -15.04 13.44
N ILE A 201 3.48 -13.88 12.79
CA ILE A 201 3.96 -13.69 11.42
C ILE A 201 5.48 -13.87 11.34
N LYS A 202 6.23 -13.23 12.25
CA LYS A 202 7.69 -13.42 12.31
C LYS A 202 8.11 -14.86 12.56
N LEU A 203 7.36 -15.58 13.39
CA LEU A 203 7.62 -17.00 13.66
C LEU A 203 7.35 -17.84 12.40
N GLY A 204 6.23 -17.62 11.71
CA GLY A 204 5.90 -18.28 10.46
C GLY A 204 6.90 -18.00 9.34
N ASP A 205 7.35 -16.74 9.22
CA ASP A 205 8.40 -16.36 8.28
C ASP A 205 9.70 -17.14 8.57
N ASN A 206 10.09 -17.24 9.84
CA ASN A 206 11.28 -18.01 10.25
C ASN A 206 11.12 -19.52 10.06
N PHE A 207 9.90 -20.05 10.27
CA PHE A 207 9.61 -21.47 10.07
C PHE A 207 9.74 -21.84 8.58
N LYS A 208 9.09 -21.08 7.70
CA LYS A 208 9.20 -21.27 6.24
C LYS A 208 10.65 -21.13 5.73
N GLN A 209 11.45 -20.29 6.38
CA GLN A 209 12.88 -20.20 6.09
C GLN A 209 13.66 -21.46 6.46
N LYS A 210 13.34 -22.09 7.60
CA LYS A 210 13.99 -23.33 8.04
C LYS A 210 13.63 -24.53 7.16
N ASP A 211 12.41 -24.62 6.69
CA ASP A 211 11.99 -25.68 5.75
C ASP A 211 12.77 -25.59 4.43
N ILE A 212 12.97 -24.38 3.91
CA ILE A 212 13.85 -24.15 2.74
C ILE A 212 15.31 -24.54 3.06
N GLU A 213 15.80 -24.27 4.27
CA GLU A 213 17.15 -24.71 4.68
C GLU A 213 17.29 -26.25 4.76
N ILE A 214 16.24 -26.94 5.18
CA ILE A 214 16.23 -28.41 5.25
C ILE A 214 16.20 -29.02 3.86
N VAL A 215 15.33 -28.53 2.95
CA VAL A 215 15.27 -28.97 1.56
C VAL A 215 16.62 -28.75 0.86
N ASN A 216 17.24 -27.57 1.06
CA ASN A 216 18.55 -27.26 0.52
C ASN A 216 19.68 -28.13 1.12
N LYS A 217 19.57 -28.55 2.40
CA LYS A 217 20.51 -29.50 3.00
C LYS A 217 20.39 -30.91 2.41
N VAL A 218 19.18 -31.34 2.11
CA VAL A 218 18.93 -32.65 1.47
C VAL A 218 19.46 -32.65 0.02
N GLU A 219 19.28 -31.56 -0.73
CA GLU A 219 19.86 -31.40 -2.06
C GLU A 219 21.39 -31.31 -2.05
N ASN A 220 22.00 -30.75 -0.98
CA ASN A 220 23.44 -30.68 -0.82
C ASN A 220 24.12 -32.04 -0.52
N ILE A 221 23.38 -33.02 0.00
CA ILE A 221 23.88 -34.41 0.20
C ILE A 221 24.05 -35.10 -1.16
N SER A 222 23.38 -34.64 -2.21
CA SER A 222 23.52 -35.15 -3.57
C SER A 222 24.57 -34.44 -4.44
N GLY A 223 25.49 -33.67 -3.89
CA GLY A 223 26.77 -33.32 -4.52
C GLY A 223 26.84 -32.01 -5.28
N LYS A 224 26.03 -31.00 -5.02
CA LYS A 224 26.28 -29.62 -5.48
C LYS A 224 26.16 -28.64 -4.32
N ILE A 225 27.29 -28.11 -3.88
CA ILE A 225 27.38 -27.06 -2.86
C ILE A 225 26.90 -25.74 -3.48
N ILE A 226 25.70 -25.33 -3.13
CA ILE A 226 25.30 -23.93 -3.25
C ILE A 226 25.03 -23.44 -1.83
N ASP A 227 25.81 -22.47 -1.40
CA ASP A 227 25.77 -21.86 -0.08
C ASP A 227 24.48 -20.99 0.05
N SER A 228 23.33 -21.65 0.24
CA SER A 228 22.02 -21.03 0.39
C SER A 228 21.65 -20.81 1.85
N ARG A 229 22.63 -20.38 2.67
CA ARG A 229 22.39 -20.03 4.06
C ARG A 229 21.50 -18.78 4.14
N LYS A 230 20.30 -18.95 4.73
CA LYS A 230 19.39 -17.89 5.18
C LYS A 230 18.66 -17.13 4.07
N ALA A 231 17.85 -17.80 3.32
CA ALA A 231 16.91 -17.13 2.43
C ALA A 231 15.62 -16.71 3.18
N ALA A 232 15.70 -15.65 3.99
CA ALA A 232 14.57 -14.75 4.04
C ALA A 232 14.31 -14.36 2.59
N PHE A 233 13.05 -14.42 2.10
CA PHE A 233 12.74 -13.97 0.73
C PHE A 233 13.25 -12.54 0.54
N PRO A 234 14.46 -12.33 -0.02
CA PRO A 234 15.11 -11.02 0.04
C PRO A 234 14.30 -9.94 -0.67
N GLY A 235 13.51 -10.34 -1.67
CA GLY A 235 12.60 -9.45 -2.39
C GLY A 235 11.45 -8.94 -1.51
N GLU A 236 10.94 -9.76 -0.58
CA GLU A 236 9.89 -9.35 0.36
C GLU A 236 10.41 -8.32 1.37
N VAL A 237 11.64 -8.51 1.85
CA VAL A 237 12.30 -7.54 2.74
C VAL A 237 12.47 -6.18 2.06
N VAL A 238 12.83 -6.17 0.76
CA VAL A 238 12.87 -4.93 -0.04
C VAL A 238 11.49 -4.29 -0.12
N SER A 239 10.45 -5.08 -0.38
CA SER A 239 9.08 -4.57 -0.46
C SER A 239 8.62 -3.98 0.88
N ASP A 240 8.94 -4.63 2.01
CA ASP A 240 8.61 -4.15 3.36
C ASP A 240 9.32 -2.83 3.67
N PHE A 241 10.62 -2.74 3.34
CA PHE A 241 11.40 -1.51 3.50
C PHE A 241 10.80 -0.35 2.69
N LEU A 242 10.46 -0.58 1.42
CA LEU A 242 9.84 0.44 0.58
C LEU A 242 8.45 0.83 1.11
N GLN A 243 7.68 -0.12 1.61
CA GLN A 243 6.35 0.10 2.17
C GLN A 243 6.40 0.95 3.46
N GLU A 244 7.34 0.68 4.37
CA GLU A 244 7.53 1.45 5.61
C GLU A 244 7.93 2.90 5.31
N ASN A 245 8.76 3.13 4.28
CA ASN A 245 9.17 4.45 3.84
C ASN A 245 8.21 5.09 2.83
N LYS A 246 7.01 4.50 2.59
CA LYS A 246 6.03 4.96 1.59
C LYS A 246 6.64 5.16 0.19
N ASN A 247 7.73 4.46 -0.12
CA ASN A 247 8.49 4.57 -1.36
C ASN A 247 8.90 6.02 -1.71
N PHE A 248 9.23 6.83 -0.69
CA PHE A 248 9.65 8.22 -0.84
C PHE A 248 10.87 8.54 0.01
N PHE A 249 11.93 9.07 -0.62
CA PHE A 249 13.24 9.30 -0.01
C PHE A 249 13.72 10.73 -0.31
N PRO A 250 13.36 11.73 0.53
CA PRO A 250 13.60 13.15 0.27
C PRO A 250 15.05 13.51 -0.06
N LYS A 251 16.05 12.93 0.63
CA LYS A 251 17.46 13.20 0.37
C LYS A 251 17.86 12.75 -1.04
N LEU A 252 17.37 11.57 -1.48
CA LEU A 252 17.63 11.06 -2.83
C LEU A 252 16.92 11.88 -3.91
N GLU A 253 15.71 12.40 -3.63
CA GLU A 253 15.02 13.31 -4.55
C GLU A 253 15.79 14.62 -4.73
N ASN A 254 16.28 15.22 -3.65
CA ASN A 254 17.08 16.43 -3.70
C ASN A 254 18.38 16.21 -4.47
N PHE A 255 19.09 15.12 -4.18
CA PHE A 255 20.28 14.75 -4.95
C PHE A 255 19.98 14.59 -6.43
N ALA A 256 18.92 13.83 -6.76
CA ALA A 256 18.51 13.56 -8.13
C ALA A 256 18.14 14.84 -8.90
N ASN A 257 17.45 15.79 -8.25
CA ASN A 257 17.11 17.06 -8.85
C ASN A 257 18.35 17.90 -9.19
N ASN A 258 19.35 17.93 -8.30
CA ASN A 258 20.60 18.65 -8.56
C ASN A 258 21.34 18.07 -9.76
N ILE A 259 21.44 16.72 -9.84
CA ILE A 259 22.05 16.04 -11.00
C ILE A 259 21.27 16.33 -12.29
N PHE A 260 19.93 16.29 -12.23
CA PHE A 260 19.11 16.58 -13.40
C PHE A 260 19.38 17.99 -13.95
N GLU A 261 19.46 19.01 -13.09
CA GLU A 261 19.74 20.39 -13.52
C GLU A 261 21.15 20.53 -14.12
N GLU A 262 22.17 19.85 -13.55
CA GLU A 262 23.52 19.83 -14.14
C GLU A 262 23.54 19.15 -15.52
N VAL A 263 22.88 18.00 -15.66
CA VAL A 263 22.85 17.21 -16.91
C VAL A 263 22.00 17.88 -17.99
N LYS A 264 20.91 18.55 -17.62
CA LYS A 264 20.00 19.25 -18.55
C LYS A 264 20.68 20.38 -19.32
N GLN A 265 21.70 21.00 -18.75
CA GLN A 265 22.42 22.12 -19.38
C GLN A 265 23.23 21.70 -20.63
N ASN A 266 23.47 20.39 -20.81
CA ASN A 266 24.12 19.86 -22.01
C ASN A 266 23.11 19.69 -23.15
N ASN A 267 23.33 20.33 -24.29
CA ASN A 267 22.51 20.22 -25.52
C ASN A 267 22.62 18.82 -26.22
N ARG A 268 23.00 17.77 -25.49
CA ARG A 268 23.16 16.40 -26.00
C ARG A 268 21.97 15.52 -25.61
N THR A 269 21.86 14.39 -26.29
CA THR A 269 20.88 13.37 -25.87
C THR A 269 21.13 12.98 -24.41
N ARG A 270 20.07 12.73 -23.64
CA ARG A 270 20.19 12.48 -22.19
C ARG A 270 21.14 11.32 -21.83
N TYR A 271 21.22 10.29 -22.65
CA TYR A 271 22.18 9.20 -22.42
C TYR A 271 23.62 9.66 -22.52
N ILE A 272 23.96 10.40 -23.57
CA ILE A 272 25.32 10.94 -23.77
C ILE A 272 25.66 11.93 -22.64
N ALA A 273 24.71 12.79 -22.24
CA ALA A 273 24.92 13.74 -21.15
C ALA A 273 25.21 13.04 -19.80
N LEU A 274 24.55 11.93 -19.50
CA LEU A 274 24.83 11.10 -18.31
C LEU A 274 26.21 10.44 -18.40
N CYS A 275 26.61 9.96 -19.58
CA CYS A 275 27.95 9.37 -19.80
C CYS A 275 29.05 10.43 -19.64
N ASP A 276 28.85 11.63 -20.19
CA ASP A 276 29.79 12.76 -20.04
C ASP A 276 29.90 13.19 -18.58
N PHE A 277 28.77 13.24 -17.85
CA PHE A 277 28.76 13.54 -16.43
C PHE A 277 29.54 12.50 -15.61
N LEU A 278 29.32 11.21 -15.86
CA LEU A 278 30.07 10.12 -15.22
C LEU A 278 31.59 10.26 -15.48
N LYS A 279 31.97 10.60 -16.72
CA LYS A 279 33.37 10.79 -17.09
C LYS A 279 34.00 12.01 -16.43
N SER A 280 33.30 13.15 -16.48
CA SER A 280 33.85 14.43 -15.99
C SER A 280 33.89 14.50 -14.47
N LYS A 281 32.83 14.05 -13.78
CA LYS A 281 32.68 14.20 -12.34
C LYS A 281 33.31 13.06 -11.54
N TYR A 282 33.24 11.83 -12.08
CA TYR A 282 33.64 10.60 -11.35
C TYR A 282 34.75 9.82 -12.06
N ASN A 283 35.26 10.33 -13.20
CA ASN A 283 36.25 9.64 -14.02
C ASN A 283 35.83 8.21 -14.43
N ILE A 284 34.52 8.02 -14.69
CA ILE A 284 33.97 6.72 -15.10
C ILE A 284 33.70 6.75 -16.60
N LYS A 285 34.34 5.81 -17.33
CA LYS A 285 34.10 5.60 -18.77
C LYS A 285 32.97 4.61 -18.95
N VAL A 286 31.90 5.02 -19.65
CA VAL A 286 30.81 4.10 -20.05
C VAL A 286 31.16 3.46 -21.39
N ILE A 287 31.04 2.15 -21.48
CA ILE A 287 31.37 1.38 -22.66
C ILE A 287 30.23 0.38 -22.95
N ASP A 288 29.63 0.51 -24.13
CA ASP A 288 28.65 -0.45 -24.61
C ASP A 288 29.38 -1.68 -25.23
N ILE A 289 29.03 -2.88 -24.74
CA ILE A 289 29.70 -4.12 -25.13
C ILE A 289 28.65 -5.18 -25.48
N ILE A 290 28.93 -5.92 -26.55
CA ILE A 290 28.17 -7.13 -26.89
C ILE A 290 28.63 -8.26 -25.93
N PRO A 291 27.77 -8.77 -25.04
CA PRO A 291 28.13 -9.85 -24.13
C PRO A 291 28.43 -11.17 -24.89
N GLU A 292 29.34 -11.95 -24.36
CA GLU A 292 29.55 -13.33 -24.81
C GLU A 292 28.30 -14.19 -24.53
N GLU A 293 27.97 -15.12 -25.42
CA GLU A 293 26.79 -15.97 -25.29
C GLU A 293 26.74 -16.76 -23.96
N LYS A 294 27.88 -17.23 -23.50
CA LYS A 294 27.99 -18.04 -22.27
C LYS A 294 28.01 -17.24 -20.99
N LYS A 295 28.13 -15.89 -21.07
CA LYS A 295 28.20 -14.99 -19.90
C LYS A 295 27.37 -13.73 -20.16
N PRO A 296 26.04 -13.85 -20.29
CA PRO A 296 25.20 -12.67 -20.47
C PRO A 296 25.25 -11.79 -19.22
N PHE A 297 25.34 -10.46 -19.41
CA PHE A 297 25.25 -9.48 -18.37
C PHE A 297 24.42 -8.26 -18.83
N SER A 298 23.87 -7.52 -17.89
CA SER A 298 23.23 -6.22 -18.16
C SER A 298 24.20 -5.07 -17.86
N LYS A 299 24.85 -5.12 -16.70
CA LYS A 299 25.76 -4.09 -16.20
C LYS A 299 26.93 -4.74 -15.46
N ILE A 300 28.16 -4.27 -15.72
CA ILE A 300 29.35 -4.58 -14.92
C ILE A 300 30.08 -3.27 -14.65
N PHE A 301 30.39 -2.96 -13.40
CA PHE A 301 31.27 -1.86 -13.05
C PHE A 301 32.60 -2.39 -12.56
N LYS A 302 33.66 -2.08 -13.30
CA LYS A 302 35.05 -2.42 -12.95
C LYS A 302 35.62 -1.29 -12.11
N ILE A 303 35.79 -1.55 -10.82
CA ILE A 303 36.21 -0.53 -9.83
C ILE A 303 37.60 0.00 -10.15
N GLU A 304 38.56 -0.89 -10.47
CA GLU A 304 39.98 -0.55 -10.70
C GLU A 304 40.19 0.30 -11.96
N SER A 305 39.56 -0.08 -13.08
CA SER A 305 39.69 0.67 -14.35
C SER A 305 38.65 1.81 -14.45
N ARG A 306 37.74 1.96 -13.51
CA ARG A 306 36.66 2.96 -13.55
C ARG A 306 35.83 2.86 -14.84
N GLU A 307 35.56 1.64 -15.30
CA GLU A 307 34.78 1.37 -16.49
C GLU A 307 33.40 0.82 -16.13
N LEU A 308 32.35 1.44 -16.66
CA LEU A 308 30.99 0.95 -16.62
C LEU A 308 30.65 0.26 -17.94
N LEU A 309 30.64 -1.07 -17.94
CA LEU A 309 30.27 -1.87 -19.09
C LEU A 309 28.75 -2.07 -19.10
N LEU A 310 28.09 -1.68 -20.17
CA LEU A 310 26.67 -1.92 -20.41
C LEU A 310 26.50 -2.86 -21.60
N SER A 311 25.56 -3.79 -21.48
CA SER A 311 25.24 -4.68 -22.61
C SER A 311 24.62 -3.87 -23.76
N ASP A 312 25.13 -4.06 -24.96
CA ASP A 312 24.60 -3.36 -26.14
C ASP A 312 23.22 -3.86 -26.55
N TYR A 313 22.80 -4.99 -26.03
CA TYR A 313 21.44 -5.51 -26.23
C TYR A 313 20.39 -4.87 -25.34
N LEU A 314 20.75 -3.99 -24.39
CA LEU A 314 19.79 -3.27 -23.56
C LEU A 314 19.11 -2.16 -24.36
N SER A 315 17.84 -1.92 -24.05
CA SER A 315 17.15 -0.72 -24.56
C SER A 315 17.80 0.55 -24.02
N LEU A 316 17.69 1.64 -24.76
CA LEU A 316 18.26 2.93 -24.38
C LEU A 316 17.75 3.42 -23.02
N GLU A 317 16.47 3.13 -22.70
CA GLU A 317 15.85 3.47 -21.40
C GLU A 317 16.53 2.73 -20.25
N THR A 318 16.91 1.47 -20.49
CA THR A 318 17.62 0.66 -19.48
C THR A 318 19.07 1.12 -19.32
N LYS A 319 19.77 1.44 -20.43
CA LYS A 319 21.13 2.00 -20.39
C LYS A 319 21.16 3.33 -19.60
N LYS A 320 20.19 4.23 -19.86
CA LYS A 320 20.03 5.49 -19.10
C LYS A 320 19.83 5.24 -17.60
N LEU A 321 18.96 4.30 -17.24
CA LEU A 321 18.73 3.97 -15.83
C LEU A 321 20.00 3.45 -15.17
N HIS A 322 20.76 2.58 -15.84
CA HIS A 322 22.02 2.06 -15.30
C HIS A 322 23.09 3.14 -15.14
N ALA A 323 23.20 4.06 -16.10
CA ALA A 323 24.12 5.20 -16.00
C ALA A 323 23.71 6.13 -14.83
N ALA A 324 22.41 6.46 -14.71
CA ALA A 324 21.90 7.29 -13.61
C ALA A 324 22.05 6.59 -12.26
N ALA A 325 21.80 5.28 -12.15
CA ALA A 325 22.05 4.52 -10.93
C ALA A 325 23.53 4.44 -10.56
N GLN A 326 24.46 4.49 -11.55
CA GLN A 326 25.89 4.59 -11.26
C GLN A 326 26.26 5.97 -10.69
N ILE A 327 25.65 7.05 -11.19
CA ILE A 327 25.79 8.40 -10.61
C ILE A 327 25.32 8.39 -9.14
N ALA A 328 24.18 7.77 -8.87
CA ALA A 328 23.67 7.63 -7.51
C ALA A 328 24.63 6.81 -6.61
N GLN A 329 25.24 5.77 -7.14
CA GLN A 329 26.23 4.96 -6.40
C GLN A 329 27.46 5.77 -6.00
N GLU A 330 27.93 6.66 -6.86
CA GLU A 330 29.09 7.52 -6.56
C GLU A 330 28.73 8.69 -5.63
N GLY A 331 27.59 9.34 -5.86
CA GLY A 331 27.27 10.61 -5.21
C GLY A 331 26.30 10.51 -4.03
N ALA A 332 25.41 9.52 -3.99
CA ALA A 332 24.36 9.40 -2.98
C ALA A 332 24.57 8.22 -1.99
N SER A 333 25.74 7.56 -2.03
CA SER A 333 26.00 6.38 -1.21
C SER A 333 25.83 6.62 0.29
N LYS A 334 26.23 7.80 0.80
CA LYS A 334 26.10 8.15 2.22
C LYS A 334 24.63 8.25 2.65
N ASP A 335 23.81 8.92 1.84
CA ASP A 335 22.36 9.04 2.13
C ASP A 335 21.67 7.69 2.06
N ILE A 336 22.06 6.84 1.10
CA ILE A 336 21.55 5.46 0.99
C ILE A 336 21.94 4.66 2.23
N ASP A 337 23.20 4.76 2.71
CA ASP A 337 23.64 4.06 3.92
C ASP A 337 22.88 4.51 5.17
N GLU A 338 22.55 5.81 5.25
CA GLU A 338 21.74 6.34 6.34
C GLU A 338 20.33 5.70 6.32
N TYR A 339 19.64 5.68 5.17
CA TYR A 339 18.34 5.00 5.06
C TYR A 339 18.43 3.50 5.39
N LEU A 340 19.48 2.80 4.94
CA LEU A 340 19.68 1.40 5.25
C LEU A 340 20.00 1.14 6.73
N SER A 341 20.45 2.14 7.48
CA SER A 341 20.72 2.01 8.92
C SER A 341 19.45 2.10 9.77
N THR A 342 18.37 2.68 9.25
CA THR A 342 17.09 2.82 9.98
C THR A 342 16.26 1.54 10.01
N PHE A 343 16.64 0.52 9.21
CA PHE A 343 15.89 -0.72 9.08
C PHE A 343 16.72 -1.94 9.49
N THR A 344 16.07 -2.89 10.17
CA THR A 344 16.74 -4.14 10.57
C THR A 344 16.60 -5.19 9.46
N PHE A 345 17.72 -5.47 8.79
CA PHE A 345 17.75 -6.48 7.72
C PHE A 345 18.04 -7.87 8.27
N PRO A 346 17.24 -8.89 7.94
CA PRO A 346 17.46 -10.25 8.40
C PRO A 346 18.73 -10.88 7.79
N THR A 347 19.13 -10.47 6.57
CA THR A 347 20.31 -11.00 5.87
C THR A 347 21.14 -9.88 5.22
N LYS A 348 22.43 -10.17 4.98
CA LYS A 348 23.31 -9.26 4.21
C LYS A 348 22.83 -9.10 2.76
N GLU A 349 22.26 -10.14 2.19
CA GLU A 349 21.73 -10.19 0.85
C GLU A 349 20.51 -9.29 0.69
N SER A 350 19.58 -9.33 1.64
CA SER A 350 18.41 -8.42 1.64
C SER A 350 18.83 -6.96 1.76
N LYS A 351 19.85 -6.64 2.59
CA LYS A 351 20.42 -5.30 2.70
C LYS A 351 21.05 -4.85 1.36
N LYS A 352 21.81 -5.72 0.69
CA LYS A 352 22.41 -5.42 -0.63
C LYS A 352 21.35 -5.20 -1.71
N LEU A 353 20.29 -6.02 -1.74
CA LEU A 353 19.20 -5.86 -2.69
C LEU A 353 18.41 -4.56 -2.44
N THR A 354 18.20 -4.18 -1.18
CA THR A 354 17.58 -2.91 -0.84
C THR A 354 18.45 -1.73 -1.29
N ARG A 355 19.79 -1.82 -1.13
CA ARG A 355 20.71 -0.83 -1.71
C ARG A 355 20.53 -0.71 -3.22
N VAL A 356 20.47 -1.84 -3.95
CA VAL A 356 20.23 -1.82 -5.40
C VAL A 356 18.87 -1.17 -5.73
N ALA A 357 17.84 -1.43 -4.93
CA ALA A 357 16.52 -0.79 -5.10
C ALA A 357 16.61 0.73 -4.93
N LEU A 358 17.32 1.22 -3.90
CA LEU A 358 17.52 2.66 -3.68
C LEU A 358 18.37 3.32 -4.76
N LEU A 359 19.40 2.63 -5.29
CA LEU A 359 20.18 3.11 -6.42
C LEU A 359 19.32 3.25 -7.69
N ASN A 360 18.45 2.28 -7.96
CA ASN A 360 17.50 2.35 -9.06
C ASN A 360 16.42 3.41 -8.85
N TYR A 361 15.95 3.59 -7.59
CA TYR A 361 15.05 4.68 -7.21
C TYR A 361 15.67 6.04 -7.55
N CYS A 362 16.89 6.30 -7.06
CA CYS A 362 17.60 7.55 -7.29
C CYS A 362 17.88 7.74 -8.80
N GLY A 363 18.30 6.69 -9.52
CA GLY A 363 18.47 6.72 -10.97
C GLY A 363 17.18 7.10 -11.71
N ALA A 364 16.03 6.53 -11.30
CA ALA A 364 14.74 6.90 -11.86
C ALA A 364 14.36 8.36 -11.52
N ALA A 365 14.70 8.83 -10.32
CA ALA A 365 14.48 10.22 -9.90
C ALA A 365 15.34 11.21 -10.72
N ILE A 366 16.57 10.88 -11.08
CA ILE A 366 17.41 11.67 -11.99
C ILE A 366 16.77 11.75 -13.38
N LEU A 367 16.19 10.67 -13.88
CA LEU A 367 15.53 10.66 -15.20
C LEU A 367 14.17 11.35 -15.19
N MET A 368 13.46 11.30 -14.08
CA MET A 368 12.10 11.83 -13.87
C MET A 368 12.05 12.64 -12.56
N PRO A 369 12.59 13.90 -12.54
CA PRO A 369 12.67 14.72 -11.34
C PRO A 369 11.28 14.97 -10.74
N TYR A 370 11.18 14.95 -9.42
CA TYR A 370 9.91 14.91 -8.71
C TYR A 370 8.90 15.96 -9.15
N LYS A 371 9.26 17.25 -9.06
CA LYS A 371 8.34 18.36 -9.37
C LYS A 371 7.88 18.37 -10.83
N LEU A 372 8.80 18.13 -11.76
CA LEU A 372 8.49 18.06 -13.19
C LEU A 372 7.61 16.84 -13.48
N PHE A 373 7.99 15.68 -12.96
CA PHE A 373 7.24 14.44 -13.17
C PHE A 373 5.82 14.51 -12.57
N HIS A 374 5.70 15.06 -11.34
CA HIS A 374 4.39 15.27 -10.71
C HIS A 374 3.49 16.20 -11.55
N LYS A 375 4.06 17.32 -12.05
CA LYS A 375 3.32 18.25 -12.92
C LYS A 375 2.78 17.54 -14.17
N GLU A 376 3.65 16.81 -14.88
CA GLU A 376 3.27 16.09 -16.09
C GLU A 376 2.25 14.97 -15.79
N CYS A 377 2.39 14.25 -14.66
CA CYS A 377 1.39 13.28 -14.21
C CYS A 377 0.00 13.90 -14.05
N LYS A 378 -0.09 15.10 -13.48
CA LYS A 378 -1.39 15.80 -13.33
C LYS A 378 -1.96 16.26 -14.67
N VAL A 379 -1.12 16.85 -15.53
CA VAL A 379 -1.53 17.34 -16.86
C VAL A 379 -2.02 16.19 -17.73
N LEU A 380 -1.29 15.08 -17.76
CA LEU A 380 -1.58 13.91 -18.59
C LEU A 380 -2.52 12.90 -17.91
N LYS A 381 -3.13 13.25 -16.74
CA LYS A 381 -3.99 12.34 -15.97
C LYS A 381 -3.38 10.94 -15.79
N TYR A 382 -2.08 10.89 -15.51
CA TYR A 382 -1.30 9.65 -15.34
C TYR A 382 -1.35 8.71 -16.55
N ASP A 383 -1.40 9.23 -17.79
CA ASP A 383 -1.19 8.43 -18.98
C ASP A 383 0.26 7.94 -19.03
N LEU A 384 0.46 6.65 -18.75
CA LEU A 384 1.81 6.07 -18.63
C LEU A 384 2.56 6.01 -19.97
N GLU A 385 1.85 5.90 -21.09
CA GLU A 385 2.49 5.86 -22.41
C GLU A 385 2.95 7.26 -22.83
N LEU A 386 2.13 8.28 -22.59
CA LEU A 386 2.55 9.66 -22.82
C LEU A 386 3.70 10.07 -21.87
N LEU A 387 3.61 9.71 -20.59
CA LEU A 387 4.70 9.94 -19.64
C LEU A 387 5.99 9.21 -20.03
N GLN A 388 5.88 7.96 -20.51
CA GLN A 388 7.00 7.20 -21.05
C GLN A 388 7.71 7.96 -22.18
N ASN A 389 6.95 8.51 -23.12
CA ASN A 389 7.45 9.29 -24.23
C ASN A 389 8.07 10.61 -23.77
N THR A 390 7.39 11.36 -22.90
CA THR A 390 7.85 12.65 -22.35
C THR A 390 9.20 12.54 -21.68
N PHE A 391 9.41 11.49 -20.87
CA PHE A 391 10.67 11.28 -20.14
C PHE A 391 11.63 10.34 -20.84
N ALA A 392 11.23 9.76 -21.99
CA ALA A 392 11.98 8.76 -22.74
C ALA A 392 12.46 7.62 -21.82
N THR A 393 11.58 7.06 -21.03
CA THR A 393 11.79 5.97 -20.07
C THR A 393 10.94 4.76 -20.43
N SER A 394 11.08 3.62 -19.75
CA SER A 394 10.24 2.45 -20.01
C SER A 394 8.90 2.52 -19.25
N PHE A 395 7.91 1.77 -19.74
CA PHE A 395 6.61 1.66 -19.08
C PHE A 395 6.73 1.24 -17.60
N GLU A 396 7.55 0.23 -17.29
CA GLU A 396 7.78 -0.19 -15.90
C GLU A 396 8.44 0.90 -15.06
N GLN A 397 9.38 1.68 -15.64
CA GLN A 397 10.03 2.79 -14.92
C GLN A 397 9.01 3.87 -14.54
N VAL A 398 8.14 4.27 -15.48
CA VAL A 398 7.06 5.23 -15.21
C VAL A 398 6.07 4.67 -14.18
N ALA A 399 5.58 3.44 -14.38
CA ALA A 399 4.63 2.81 -13.48
C ALA A 399 5.17 2.69 -12.04
N HIS A 400 6.47 2.42 -11.89
CA HIS A 400 7.11 2.44 -10.57
C HIS A 400 7.27 3.87 -10.04
N ARG A 401 7.66 4.83 -10.88
CA ARG A 401 7.91 6.23 -10.47
C ARG A 401 6.66 6.93 -9.95
N VAL A 402 5.47 6.66 -10.53
CA VAL A 402 4.22 7.25 -10.03
C VAL A 402 3.89 6.82 -8.59
N THR A 403 4.36 5.65 -8.15
CA THR A 403 4.20 5.21 -6.75
C THR A 403 5.10 5.97 -5.77
N CYS A 404 6.14 6.64 -6.27
CA CYS A 404 7.08 7.41 -5.46
C CYS A 404 6.61 8.85 -5.19
N LEU A 405 5.49 9.30 -5.77
CA LEU A 405 4.95 10.63 -5.59
C LEU A 405 4.23 10.77 -4.23
N GLN A 406 4.99 10.70 -3.14
CA GLN A 406 4.47 10.67 -1.76
C GLN A 406 5.01 11.81 -0.89
N ASP A 407 5.52 12.89 -1.50
CA ASP A 407 5.85 14.11 -0.79
C ASP A 407 4.59 14.68 -0.11
N PRO A 408 4.58 14.91 1.21
CA PRO A 408 3.43 15.46 1.91
C PRO A 408 2.96 16.81 1.38
N GLU A 409 3.89 17.63 0.85
CA GLU A 409 3.57 18.95 0.30
C GLU A 409 3.05 18.88 -1.15
N LEU A 410 3.45 17.85 -1.91
CA LEU A 410 3.11 17.69 -3.32
C LEU A 410 2.74 16.23 -3.64
N PRO A 411 1.68 15.67 -3.03
CA PRO A 411 1.35 14.25 -3.16
C PRO A 411 0.76 13.90 -4.53
N GLY A 412 1.14 12.74 -5.05
CA GLY A 412 0.46 12.08 -6.16
C GLY A 412 -0.73 11.23 -5.70
N LEU A 413 -1.26 10.39 -6.59
CA LEU A 413 -2.28 9.41 -6.25
C LEU A 413 -1.66 8.24 -5.47
N PRO A 414 -2.39 7.68 -4.48
CA PRO A 414 -1.94 6.51 -3.75
C PRO A 414 -2.13 5.25 -4.60
N PHE A 415 -1.14 4.95 -5.43
CA PHE A 415 -1.14 3.77 -6.28
C PHE A 415 -0.70 2.50 -5.55
N HIS A 416 -1.17 1.35 -6.05
CA HIS A 416 -0.52 0.07 -5.87
C HIS A 416 0.19 -0.33 -7.17
N PHE A 417 1.28 -1.07 -7.03
CA PHE A 417 2.10 -1.58 -8.13
C PHE A 417 2.35 -3.06 -7.94
N LEU A 418 2.27 -3.81 -9.02
CA LEU A 418 2.50 -5.25 -9.03
C LEU A 418 3.24 -5.64 -10.30
N ARG A 419 4.23 -6.55 -10.16
CA ARG A 419 4.88 -7.18 -11.30
C ARG A 419 4.85 -8.68 -11.16
N VAL A 420 4.26 -9.35 -12.13
CA VAL A 420 4.12 -10.81 -12.16
C VAL A 420 4.74 -11.40 -13.42
N ASP A 421 5.19 -12.64 -13.34
CA ASP A 421 5.58 -13.44 -14.49
C ASP A 421 4.42 -14.29 -15.02
N VAL A 422 4.64 -15.03 -16.10
CA VAL A 422 3.61 -15.85 -16.74
C VAL A 422 3.15 -17.02 -15.85
N ALA A 423 3.97 -17.45 -14.89
CA ALA A 423 3.60 -18.48 -13.91
C ALA A 423 2.80 -17.92 -12.72
N GLY A 424 2.60 -16.60 -12.67
CA GLY A 424 1.87 -15.94 -11.60
C GLY A 424 2.73 -15.54 -10.40
N ASN A 425 4.06 -15.70 -10.47
CA ASN A 425 4.93 -15.30 -9.38
C ASN A 425 5.01 -13.77 -9.29
N ILE A 426 4.79 -13.25 -8.08
CA ILE A 426 4.90 -11.82 -7.79
C ILE A 426 6.37 -11.50 -7.53
N SER A 427 7.00 -10.73 -8.41
CA SER A 427 8.41 -10.37 -8.32
C SER A 427 8.67 -8.95 -7.79
N LYS A 428 7.65 -8.08 -7.80
CA LYS A 428 7.64 -6.77 -7.14
C LYS A 428 6.22 -6.46 -6.70
N ARG A 429 6.07 -5.88 -5.51
CA ARG A 429 4.79 -5.42 -4.99
C ARG A 429 4.97 -4.16 -4.16
N PHE A 430 3.98 -3.27 -4.22
CA PHE A 430 3.91 -2.06 -3.42
C PHE A 430 2.44 -1.59 -3.37
N SER A 431 1.93 -1.13 -2.23
CA SER A 431 0.54 -0.68 -2.13
C SER A 431 0.37 0.48 -1.15
N LEU A 432 -0.08 1.62 -1.67
CA LEU A 432 -0.61 2.74 -0.87
C LEU A 432 -2.11 2.93 -1.07
N SER A 433 -2.71 2.28 -2.05
CA SER A 433 -4.14 2.37 -2.31
C SER A 433 -5.00 1.63 -1.29
N GLY A 434 -4.40 0.79 -0.46
CA GLY A 434 -5.11 -0.07 0.50
C GLY A 434 -5.52 -1.43 -0.08
N ILE A 435 -5.31 -1.68 -1.37
CA ILE A 435 -5.49 -3.05 -1.91
C ILE A 435 -4.46 -3.99 -1.29
N GLU A 436 -4.92 -5.14 -0.90
CA GLU A 436 -4.06 -6.16 -0.32
C GLU A 436 -3.45 -7.03 -1.40
N ILE A 437 -2.14 -7.18 -1.35
CA ILE A 437 -1.38 -8.03 -2.25
C ILE A 437 -0.83 -9.19 -1.42
N PRO A 438 -1.13 -10.45 -1.76
CA PRO A 438 -0.68 -11.59 -0.97
C PRO A 438 0.84 -11.63 -0.91
N ARG A 439 1.36 -12.05 0.23
CA ARG A 439 2.79 -12.12 0.51
C ARG A 439 3.37 -13.47 0.07
N TYR A 440 2.60 -14.53 0.31
CA TYR A 440 2.95 -15.91 0.02
C TYR A 440 1.82 -16.53 -0.81
N GLY A 441 2.18 -17.32 -1.80
CA GLY A 441 1.19 -17.97 -2.65
C GLY A 441 0.67 -17.11 -3.80
N GLY A 442 -0.32 -17.63 -4.53
CA GLY A 442 -0.91 -16.97 -5.70
C GLY A 442 -1.94 -15.91 -5.31
N ALA A 443 -1.90 -14.77 -5.98
CA ALA A 443 -3.00 -13.81 -5.92
C ALA A 443 -4.27 -14.37 -6.60
N CYS A 444 -5.40 -13.71 -6.38
CA CYS A 444 -6.65 -14.08 -7.02
C CYS A 444 -6.49 -14.15 -8.56
N PRO A 445 -6.83 -15.27 -9.21
CA PRO A 445 -6.61 -15.47 -10.65
C PRO A 445 -7.42 -14.49 -11.53
N ARG A 446 -8.38 -13.79 -10.95
CA ARG A 446 -9.21 -12.78 -11.64
C ARG A 446 -8.54 -11.40 -11.71
N TRP A 447 -7.36 -11.21 -11.15
CA TRP A 447 -6.66 -9.93 -11.30
C TRP A 447 -6.24 -9.71 -12.75
N ASN A 448 -6.43 -8.48 -13.25
CA ASN A 448 -6.16 -8.13 -14.64
C ASN A 448 -4.70 -8.30 -15.05
N VAL A 449 -3.76 -8.34 -14.12
CA VAL A 449 -2.34 -8.63 -14.40
C VAL A 449 -2.14 -10.01 -15.04
N TYR A 450 -3.00 -10.98 -14.75
CA TYR A 450 -2.93 -12.32 -15.35
C TYR A 450 -3.57 -12.33 -16.74
N SER A 451 -4.71 -11.67 -16.92
CA SER A 451 -5.36 -11.59 -18.23
C SER A 451 -4.55 -10.76 -19.24
N ALA A 452 -3.65 -9.87 -18.77
CA ALA A 452 -2.79 -9.09 -19.66
C ALA A 452 -1.89 -9.95 -20.56
N PHE A 453 -1.55 -11.16 -20.15
CA PHE A 453 -0.77 -12.10 -20.99
C PHE A 453 -1.53 -12.59 -22.24
N SER A 454 -2.86 -12.52 -22.23
CA SER A 454 -3.67 -12.88 -23.42
C SER A 454 -3.65 -11.81 -24.52
N ARG A 455 -3.26 -10.57 -24.19
CA ARG A 455 -3.10 -9.45 -25.13
C ARG A 455 -1.78 -8.71 -24.86
N PRO A 456 -0.65 -9.31 -25.25
CA PRO A 456 0.66 -8.74 -24.97
C PRO A 456 0.84 -7.32 -25.51
N GLY A 457 1.43 -6.45 -24.72
CA GLY A 457 1.73 -5.07 -25.10
C GLY A 457 0.55 -4.09 -25.05
N VAL A 458 -0.68 -4.58 -24.82
CA VAL A 458 -1.89 -3.73 -24.76
C VAL A 458 -2.23 -3.43 -23.30
N ILE A 459 -2.52 -2.16 -23.00
CA ILE A 459 -3.02 -1.78 -21.67
C ILE A 459 -4.47 -2.26 -21.54
N GLN A 460 -4.72 -3.05 -20.50
CA GLN A 460 -6.05 -3.50 -20.11
C GLN A 460 -6.46 -2.79 -18.83
N ALA A 461 -7.56 -2.05 -18.86
CA ALA A 461 -8.13 -1.38 -17.71
C ALA A 461 -9.36 -2.15 -17.18
N ALA A 462 -9.54 -2.21 -15.87
CA ALA A 462 -10.66 -2.88 -15.23
C ALA A 462 -11.06 -2.17 -13.94
N VAL A 463 -12.35 -2.22 -13.60
CA VAL A 463 -12.88 -1.86 -12.29
C VAL A 463 -12.92 -3.12 -11.44
N SER A 464 -12.04 -3.22 -10.48
CA SER A 464 -11.91 -4.36 -9.57
C SER A 464 -12.67 -4.10 -8.27
N LYS A 465 -13.48 -5.08 -7.81
CA LYS A 465 -14.24 -4.98 -6.56
C LYS A 465 -13.82 -6.08 -5.60
N MET A 466 -13.25 -5.67 -4.47
CA MET A 466 -12.84 -6.57 -3.39
C MET A 466 -14.05 -7.14 -2.62
N THR A 467 -13.81 -8.18 -1.84
CA THR A 467 -14.84 -8.83 -0.99
C THR A 467 -15.41 -7.90 0.08
N ASN A 468 -14.62 -6.92 0.55
CA ASN A 468 -15.04 -5.88 1.49
C ASN A 468 -15.87 -4.75 0.83
N GLY A 469 -16.14 -4.85 -0.50
CA GLY A 469 -16.90 -3.85 -1.26
C GLY A 469 -16.07 -2.69 -1.81
N GLU A 470 -14.78 -2.56 -1.45
CA GLU A 470 -13.91 -1.52 -1.99
C GLU A 470 -13.68 -1.74 -3.49
N LYS A 471 -13.67 -0.63 -4.24
CA LYS A 471 -13.45 -0.63 -5.68
C LYS A 471 -12.13 0.03 -6.03
N TYR A 472 -11.45 -0.57 -6.98
CA TYR A 472 -10.18 -0.09 -7.52
C TYR A 472 -10.26 0.01 -9.03
N VAL A 473 -9.62 1.02 -9.60
CA VAL A 473 -9.32 1.04 -11.03
C VAL A 473 -7.90 0.53 -11.21
N CYS A 474 -7.77 -0.55 -11.95
CA CYS A 474 -6.52 -1.24 -12.19
C CYS A 474 -6.22 -1.30 -13.67
N ILE A 475 -4.99 -1.00 -14.06
CA ILE A 475 -4.48 -1.26 -15.41
C ILE A 475 -3.41 -2.34 -15.35
N ALA A 476 -3.28 -3.09 -16.44
CA ALA A 476 -2.20 -4.06 -16.60
C ALA A 476 -1.71 -4.07 -18.05
N LYS A 477 -0.38 -4.17 -18.22
CA LYS A 477 0.29 -4.29 -19.51
C LYS A 477 1.47 -5.23 -19.41
N THR A 478 1.64 -6.12 -20.39
CA THR A 478 2.86 -6.93 -20.47
C THR A 478 4.00 -6.14 -21.06
N VAL A 479 5.20 -6.39 -20.53
CA VAL A 479 6.45 -5.85 -21.02
C VAL A 479 7.44 -7.00 -21.25
N GLU A 480 8.20 -6.92 -22.33
CA GLU A 480 9.29 -7.87 -22.59
C GLU A 480 10.57 -7.43 -21.86
N LYS A 481 11.23 -8.39 -21.25
CA LYS A 481 12.55 -8.22 -20.62
C LYS A 481 13.54 -9.23 -21.17
N GLY A 482 14.74 -8.78 -21.38
CA GLY A 482 15.84 -9.65 -21.81
C GLY A 482 16.70 -9.02 -22.87
N VAL A 483 17.79 -9.67 -23.14
CA VAL A 483 18.83 -9.24 -24.07
C VAL A 483 18.35 -9.58 -25.48
N GLY A 484 18.26 -8.60 -26.36
CA GLY A 484 17.51 -8.66 -27.61
C GLY A 484 18.20 -9.31 -28.79
N ARG A 485 18.85 -10.47 -28.62
CA ARG A 485 19.40 -11.22 -29.75
C ARG A 485 18.33 -12.13 -30.36
N TYR A 486 18.32 -12.26 -31.68
CA TYR A 486 17.49 -13.23 -32.38
C TYR A 486 17.75 -14.65 -31.83
N GLY A 487 16.67 -15.41 -31.56
CA GLY A 487 16.76 -16.76 -31.01
C GLY A 487 16.89 -16.84 -29.47
N GLN A 488 17.12 -15.74 -28.77
CA GLN A 488 17.05 -15.72 -27.29
C GLN A 488 15.63 -15.52 -26.77
N LYS A 489 15.24 -16.33 -25.78
CA LYS A 489 13.95 -16.19 -25.14
C LYS A 489 13.93 -14.93 -24.27
N LYS A 490 13.03 -14.02 -24.58
CA LYS A 490 12.73 -12.87 -23.72
C LYS A 490 11.75 -13.28 -22.63
N SER A 491 11.94 -12.78 -21.41
CA SER A 491 10.96 -12.94 -20.33
C SER A 491 9.83 -11.96 -20.54
N MET A 492 8.59 -12.45 -20.48
CA MET A 492 7.41 -11.61 -20.49
C MET A 492 6.94 -11.40 -19.04
N LEU A 493 6.76 -10.15 -18.64
CA LEU A 493 6.27 -9.76 -17.32
C LEU A 493 5.02 -8.91 -17.48
N SER A 494 4.06 -9.04 -16.61
CA SER A 494 2.89 -8.16 -16.53
C SER A 494 3.10 -7.13 -15.42
N ILE A 495 2.88 -5.87 -15.76
CA ILE A 495 2.95 -4.72 -14.85
C ILE A 495 1.52 -4.29 -14.55
N GLY A 496 1.12 -4.36 -13.30
CA GLY A 496 -0.14 -3.86 -12.79
C GLY A 496 0.05 -2.56 -12.02
N LEU A 497 -0.81 -1.59 -12.26
CA LEU A 497 -0.90 -0.34 -11.51
C LEU A 497 -2.36 -0.01 -11.26
N GLY A 498 -2.69 0.51 -10.08
CA GLY A 498 -4.07 0.92 -9.82
C GLY A 498 -4.20 1.77 -8.58
N CYS A 499 -5.37 2.39 -8.42
CA CYS A 499 -5.74 3.24 -7.29
C CYS A 499 -7.19 2.99 -6.89
N GLU A 500 -7.61 3.51 -5.73
CA GLU A 500 -9.01 3.47 -5.33
C GLU A 500 -9.90 4.17 -6.37
N ALA A 501 -11.07 3.63 -6.66
CA ALA A 501 -12.00 4.16 -7.68
C ALA A 501 -12.44 5.62 -7.44
N LYS A 502 -12.31 6.14 -6.21
CA LYS A 502 -12.57 7.56 -5.92
C LYS A 502 -11.65 8.53 -6.66
N TYR A 503 -10.46 8.07 -7.08
CA TYR A 503 -9.49 8.85 -7.87
C TYR A 503 -9.68 8.69 -9.38
N ALA A 504 -10.72 7.99 -9.82
CA ALA A 504 -10.96 7.67 -11.23
C ALA A 504 -10.91 8.91 -12.15
N LYS A 505 -11.46 10.04 -11.72
CA LYS A 505 -11.46 11.30 -12.50
C LYS A 505 -10.06 11.84 -12.83
N GLU A 506 -9.06 11.46 -12.03
CA GLU A 506 -7.67 11.87 -12.20
C GLU A 506 -6.84 10.85 -12.99
N PHE A 507 -7.44 9.73 -13.43
CA PHE A 507 -6.77 8.61 -14.08
C PHE A 507 -7.37 8.35 -15.45
N VAL A 508 -6.64 8.66 -16.53
CA VAL A 508 -7.15 8.65 -17.92
C VAL A 508 -7.81 7.33 -18.34
N TYR A 509 -7.31 6.22 -17.84
CA TYR A 509 -7.81 4.88 -18.19
C TYR A 509 -9.23 4.58 -17.71
N THR A 510 -9.86 5.52 -17.01
CA THR A 510 -11.25 5.41 -16.57
C THR A 510 -12.24 6.04 -17.53
N GLU A 511 -11.79 6.79 -18.53
CA GLU A 511 -12.68 7.54 -19.45
C GLU A 511 -13.63 6.62 -20.23
N ASN A 512 -13.22 5.38 -20.50
CA ASN A 512 -14.03 4.37 -21.20
C ASN A 512 -14.59 3.28 -20.25
N LEU A 513 -14.55 3.49 -18.92
CA LEU A 513 -15.06 2.54 -17.94
C LEU A 513 -16.30 3.09 -17.26
N ASP A 514 -17.40 2.35 -17.27
CA ASP A 514 -18.55 2.68 -16.43
C ASP A 514 -18.29 2.22 -14.98
N LEU A 515 -17.96 3.19 -14.13
CA LEU A 515 -17.66 2.95 -12.71
C LEU A 515 -18.91 2.59 -11.88
N TYR A 516 -20.11 2.82 -12.43
CA TYR A 516 -21.39 2.61 -11.76
C TYR A 516 -22.12 1.35 -12.23
N ASP A 517 -21.80 0.84 -13.41
CA ASP A 517 -22.38 -0.41 -13.91
C ASP A 517 -21.81 -1.61 -13.14
N LYS A 518 -22.69 -2.26 -12.37
CA LYS A 518 -22.33 -3.47 -11.62
C LYS A 518 -21.86 -4.64 -12.50
N LYS A 519 -22.24 -4.65 -13.79
CA LYS A 519 -21.86 -5.71 -14.74
C LYS A 519 -20.41 -5.56 -15.20
N SER A 520 -19.89 -4.34 -15.20
CA SER A 520 -18.49 -4.04 -15.56
C SER A 520 -17.52 -4.27 -14.40
N GLU A 521 -18.03 -4.42 -13.16
CA GLU A 521 -17.20 -4.70 -11.99
C GLU A 521 -16.61 -6.11 -12.05
N LEU A 522 -15.29 -6.21 -11.98
CA LEU A 522 -14.59 -7.48 -11.86
C LEU A 522 -14.51 -7.87 -10.36
N PRO A 523 -15.30 -8.87 -9.90
CA PRO A 523 -15.22 -9.29 -8.51
C PRO A 523 -13.94 -10.08 -8.27
N ILE A 524 -13.07 -9.53 -7.40
CA ILE A 524 -11.76 -10.08 -7.05
C ILE A 524 -11.66 -10.36 -5.54
N GLY A 525 -10.68 -11.16 -5.15
CA GLY A 525 -10.22 -11.35 -3.77
C GLY A 525 -8.73 -11.12 -3.64
N VAL A 526 -8.16 -11.35 -2.46
CA VAL A 526 -6.71 -11.36 -2.24
C VAL A 526 -6.12 -12.67 -2.77
N SER A 527 -6.54 -13.79 -2.21
CA SER A 527 -6.21 -15.15 -2.66
C SER A 527 -7.46 -16.03 -2.60
N CYS A 528 -7.46 -17.20 -3.23
CA CYS A 528 -8.61 -18.09 -3.17
C CYS A 528 -8.90 -18.61 -1.75
N ARG A 529 -7.85 -18.88 -0.96
CA ARG A 529 -7.97 -19.44 0.39
C ARG A 529 -8.63 -18.45 1.37
N THR A 530 -8.32 -17.15 1.24
CA THR A 530 -8.87 -16.10 2.12
C THR A 530 -10.13 -15.43 1.58
N CYS A 531 -10.64 -15.86 0.42
CA CYS A 531 -11.75 -15.21 -0.27
C CYS A 531 -13.10 -15.79 0.16
N ASP A 532 -14.02 -14.94 0.59
CA ASP A 532 -15.37 -15.30 1.04
C ASP A 532 -16.36 -15.60 -0.11
N ARG A 533 -15.96 -15.38 -1.38
CA ARG A 533 -16.86 -15.58 -2.53
C ARG A 533 -17.05 -17.05 -2.82
N LEU A 534 -18.29 -17.51 -2.78
CA LEU A 534 -18.64 -18.88 -3.09
C LEU A 534 -19.10 -19.08 -4.55
N ASP A 535 -19.50 -17.98 -5.21
CA ASP A 535 -19.99 -17.95 -6.59
C ASP A 535 -18.88 -17.79 -7.64
N CYS A 536 -17.63 -18.09 -7.29
CA CYS A 536 -16.49 -17.85 -8.17
C CYS A 536 -16.15 -19.08 -9.02
N SER A 537 -16.39 -18.98 -10.34
CA SER A 537 -16.05 -20.02 -11.33
C SER A 537 -14.54 -20.26 -11.50
N GLN A 538 -13.70 -19.32 -11.06
CA GLN A 538 -12.22 -19.40 -11.16
C GLN A 538 -11.56 -19.74 -9.82
N ARG A 539 -12.33 -20.20 -8.84
CA ARG A 539 -11.77 -20.60 -7.54
C ARG A 539 -10.84 -21.81 -7.73
N ALA A 540 -9.58 -21.64 -7.32
CA ALA A 540 -8.55 -22.68 -7.43
C ALA A 540 -8.32 -23.45 -6.12
N PHE A 541 -8.74 -22.91 -4.96
CA PHE A 541 -8.57 -23.52 -3.64
C PHE A 541 -9.83 -23.38 -2.80
N PRO A 542 -10.13 -24.34 -1.88
CA PRO A 542 -11.25 -24.21 -0.95
C PRO A 542 -11.05 -22.98 -0.03
N PRO A 543 -12.14 -22.34 0.44
CA PRO A 543 -12.05 -21.26 1.41
C PRO A 543 -11.72 -21.81 2.80
N LEU A 544 -10.79 -21.17 3.53
CA LEU A 544 -10.34 -21.61 4.86
C LEU A 544 -11.43 -21.58 5.94
N HIS A 545 -12.37 -20.65 5.81
CA HIS A 545 -13.39 -20.36 6.82
C HIS A 545 -14.70 -21.11 6.60
N LYS A 546 -14.74 -22.07 5.68
CA LYS A 546 -15.89 -22.94 5.43
C LYS A 546 -15.45 -24.39 5.32
N LYS A 547 -16.18 -25.25 6.00
CA LYS A 547 -16.03 -26.69 5.77
C LYS A 547 -16.28 -26.98 4.30
N PHE A 548 -15.31 -27.64 3.68
CA PHE A 548 -15.42 -28.13 2.32
C PHE A 548 -16.17 -29.47 2.38
N ASP A 549 -17.38 -29.50 1.85
CA ASP A 549 -18.16 -30.72 1.65
C ASP A 549 -18.34 -30.95 0.16
N VAL A 550 -18.10 -32.15 -0.28
CA VAL A 550 -18.25 -32.57 -1.68
C VAL A 550 -19.49 -33.45 -1.83
N ASP A 551 -20.52 -32.86 -2.41
CA ASP A 551 -21.65 -33.67 -2.86
C ASP A 551 -21.29 -34.39 -4.17
N LEU A 552 -21.34 -35.70 -4.16
CA LEU A 552 -21.04 -36.52 -5.35
C LEU A 552 -22.10 -36.39 -6.45
N ASN A 553 -23.29 -35.91 -6.12
CA ASN A 553 -24.43 -35.79 -7.02
C ASN A 553 -24.67 -34.36 -7.51
N SER A 554 -24.06 -33.35 -6.88
CA SER A 554 -24.19 -31.95 -7.23
C SER A 554 -22.82 -31.33 -7.46
N ARG A 555 -22.69 -30.53 -8.53
CA ARG A 555 -21.48 -29.74 -8.81
C ARG A 555 -21.88 -28.29 -9.03
N GLY A 556 -21.33 -27.44 -8.21
CA GLY A 556 -21.42 -25.99 -8.41
C GLY A 556 -20.56 -25.47 -9.58
N VAL A 557 -20.45 -24.16 -9.71
CA VAL A 557 -19.68 -23.46 -10.76
C VAL A 557 -18.17 -23.77 -10.66
N SER A 558 -17.70 -24.16 -9.48
CA SER A 558 -16.34 -24.65 -9.20
C SER A 558 -16.44 -25.91 -8.35
N VAL A 559 -15.44 -26.80 -8.44
CA VAL A 559 -15.33 -28.00 -7.59
C VAL A 559 -15.29 -27.68 -6.08
N TYR A 560 -14.95 -26.42 -5.73
CA TYR A 560 -14.81 -25.94 -4.35
C TYR A 560 -16.00 -25.10 -3.88
N VAL A 561 -17.12 -25.16 -4.58
CA VAL A 561 -18.35 -24.45 -4.24
C VAL A 561 -19.46 -25.49 -4.12
N SER A 562 -19.90 -25.77 -2.88
CA SER A 562 -21.17 -26.42 -2.61
C SER A 562 -22.25 -25.35 -2.49
N ASP A 563 -23.43 -25.59 -3.01
CA ASP A 563 -24.61 -24.73 -2.84
C ASP A 563 -25.01 -24.57 -1.37
#